data_92b72215f41115ffebcf3a468a2d436c
#
_entry.id   92b72215f41115ffebcf3a468a2d436c
#
_cell.length_a   1.000
_cell.length_b   1.000
_cell.length_c   1.000
_cell.angle_alpha   90.00
_cell.angle_beta   90.00
_cell.angle_gamma   90.00
#
_symmetry.space_group_name_H-M   'P 1'
#
loop_
_entity.id
_entity.type
_entity.pdbx_description
1 polymer ?
#
loop_
_entity_poly.entity_id
_entity_poly.type
_entity_poly.pdbx_seq_one_letter_code
_entity_poly.pdbx_strand_id
1 'polypeptide(L)'
;MKTQKQNFTNLKNSKVVSRILKNALGIMVLASLASCINDKDEVFEPQPDGIALEARFNDNRENAVEEFILDAATGGIIIGTQGTQVTFQPNSFGLNGVPVTGNVTVKLIEIYDKASMLLKDKSTLGMRDNGDKEALKSAGEFHISALQGDVQMELLEMAGVQSRPVDFADLEGGMQIFRGDDDTDGDWVEADEDGDGEKDDAQIRDAQGADGAFATYNYDIGDFGWTNLDKWYNYAGAKTEIFIDVPAEFNQDNCAVYLSYDGEPTALARMDVYNTDLEMFTEH
;
A
#
# COMPACT_ATOMS: atom_id res chain seq x y z
N MET A 1 31.55 59.58 -5.53
CA MET A 1 31.81 60.42 -4.40
C MET A 1 30.90 61.61 -4.42
N LYS A 2 29.80 61.57 -3.66
CA LYS A 2 29.02 62.71 -3.15
C LYS A 2 27.87 62.14 -2.29
N THR A 3 28.02 62.26 -1.03
CA THR A 3 27.08 61.97 0.06
C THR A 3 25.93 62.96 0.05
N GLN A 4 24.68 62.49 0.02
CA GLN A 4 23.53 63.34 0.34
C GLN A 4 23.02 63.00 1.74
N LYS A 5 23.11 64.02 2.63
CA LYS A 5 22.46 64.04 3.94
C LYS A 5 21.01 64.48 3.73
N GLN A 6 20.04 63.69 4.15
CA GLN A 6 18.66 64.14 4.31
C GLN A 6 18.42 64.57 5.76
N ASN A 7 18.00 65.82 5.93
CA ASN A 7 17.61 66.42 7.19
C ASN A 7 16.22 65.95 7.61
N PHE A 8 16.11 65.43 8.82
CA PHE A 8 14.81 65.23 9.49
C PHE A 8 14.38 66.50 10.21
N THR A 9 13.29 67.09 9.75
CA THR A 9 12.57 68.19 10.42
C THR A 9 11.69 67.64 11.53
N ASN A 10 11.89 68.15 12.73
CA ASN A 10 11.11 67.91 13.95
C ASN A 10 9.67 68.36 13.81
N LEU A 11 8.73 67.44 13.97
CA LEU A 11 7.31 67.73 14.18
C LEU A 11 7.00 67.68 15.69
N LYS A 12 6.93 68.88 16.31
CA LYS A 12 6.31 69.10 17.61
C LYS A 12 4.78 69.05 17.46
N ASN A 13 4.17 67.90 17.81
CA ASN A 13 2.78 67.84 18.23
C ASN A 13 2.53 66.53 19.04
N SER A 14 3.14 66.47 20.23
CA SER A 14 3.12 65.28 21.10
C SER A 14 1.79 65.03 21.83
N LYS A 15 0.86 65.98 21.86
CA LYS A 15 -0.40 65.85 22.62
C LYS A 15 -1.58 65.27 21.83
N VAL A 16 -1.59 65.43 20.52
CA VAL A 16 -2.66 64.85 19.67
C VAL A 16 -2.38 63.39 19.38
N VAL A 17 -1.13 63.04 19.12
CA VAL A 17 -0.71 61.65 18.87
C VAL A 17 -0.94 60.75 20.11
N SER A 18 -0.71 61.29 21.34
CA SER A 18 -0.94 60.54 22.59
C SER A 18 -2.43 60.22 22.85
N ARG A 19 -3.37 61.07 22.42
CA ARG A 19 -4.80 60.82 22.58
C ARG A 19 -5.34 59.83 21.57
N ILE A 20 -4.85 59.86 20.34
CA ILE A 20 -5.22 58.88 19.28
C ILE A 20 -4.65 57.50 19.63
N LEU A 21 -3.42 57.43 20.12
CA LEU A 21 -2.81 56.15 20.49
C LEU A 21 -3.50 55.48 21.70
N LYS A 22 -3.96 56.28 22.70
CA LYS A 22 -4.69 55.74 23.86
C LYS A 22 -6.07 55.24 23.50
N ASN A 23 -6.76 55.86 22.58
CA ASN A 23 -8.07 55.38 22.11
C ASN A 23 -7.94 54.18 21.16
N ALA A 24 -6.91 54.14 20.32
CA ALA A 24 -6.63 52.96 19.46
C ALA A 24 -6.23 51.73 20.27
N LEU A 25 -5.45 51.90 21.34
CA LEU A 25 -5.06 50.83 22.23
C LEU A 25 -6.24 50.28 23.05
N GLY A 26 -7.17 51.14 23.48
CA GLY A 26 -8.40 50.76 24.18
C GLY A 26 -9.37 49.95 23.30
N ILE A 27 -9.49 50.31 22.02
CA ILE A 27 -10.34 49.60 21.06
C ILE A 27 -9.69 48.23 20.67
N MET A 28 -8.37 48.16 20.56
CA MET A 28 -7.66 46.91 20.24
C MET A 28 -7.72 45.89 21.39
N VAL A 29 -7.72 46.34 22.65
CA VAL A 29 -7.88 45.43 23.81
C VAL A 29 -9.32 44.96 23.96
N LEU A 30 -10.33 45.75 23.57
CA LEU A 30 -11.72 45.32 23.58
C LEU A 30 -12.04 44.38 22.39
N ALA A 31 -11.38 44.50 21.25
CA ALA A 31 -11.53 43.60 20.12
C ALA A 31 -10.85 42.24 20.37
N SER A 32 -9.77 42.21 21.15
CA SER A 32 -9.10 40.94 21.51
C SER A 32 -9.84 40.11 22.57
N LEU A 33 -10.73 40.75 23.36
CA LEU A 33 -11.56 40.03 24.34
C LEU A 33 -12.87 39.47 23.74
N ALA A 34 -13.28 39.95 22.55
CA ALA A 34 -14.44 39.43 21.85
C ALA A 34 -14.10 38.21 20.95
N SER A 35 -12.82 37.90 20.75
CA SER A 35 -12.36 36.73 19.97
C SER A 35 -12.29 35.42 20.76
N CYS A 36 -12.52 35.45 22.07
CA CYS A 36 -12.45 34.26 22.92
C CYS A 36 -13.80 33.72 23.37
N ILE A 37 -14.90 34.09 22.74
CA ILE A 37 -16.22 33.60 23.11
C ILE A 37 -16.94 33.16 21.83
N ASN A 38 -16.60 32.05 21.31
CA ASN A 38 -17.40 31.08 20.56
C ASN A 38 -16.56 30.08 19.75
N ASP A 39 -15.41 29.67 20.27
CA ASP A 39 -14.95 28.34 19.91
C ASP A 39 -15.69 27.37 20.84
N LYS A 40 -16.91 27.06 20.51
CA LYS A 40 -17.31 25.67 20.65
C LYS A 40 -16.35 24.99 19.68
N ASP A 41 -15.31 24.37 20.21
CA ASP A 41 -14.70 23.26 19.56
C ASP A 41 -15.85 22.30 19.25
N GLU A 42 -16.43 22.41 18.05
CA GLU A 42 -17.18 21.29 17.51
C GLU A 42 -16.12 20.21 17.44
N VAL A 43 -16.13 19.33 18.45
CA VAL A 43 -15.38 18.10 18.39
C VAL A 43 -15.89 17.44 17.14
N PHE A 44 -15.10 17.53 16.06
CA PHE A 44 -15.39 16.80 14.85
C PHE A 44 -15.29 15.33 15.24
N GLU A 45 -16.44 14.74 15.56
CA GLU A 45 -16.53 13.28 15.68
C GLU A 45 -16.64 12.75 14.26
N PRO A 46 -15.56 12.14 13.75
CA PRO A 46 -15.61 11.56 12.42
C PRO A 46 -16.73 10.53 12.39
N GLN A 47 -17.68 10.73 11.50
CA GLN A 47 -18.72 9.72 11.26
C GLN A 47 -18.10 8.60 10.44
N PRO A 48 -18.37 7.33 10.77
CA PRO A 48 -17.91 6.19 9.99
C PRO A 48 -18.42 6.29 8.56
N ASP A 49 -17.51 6.21 7.59
CA ASP A 49 -17.83 6.30 6.16
C ASP A 49 -17.02 5.23 5.41
N GLY A 50 -17.66 4.08 5.16
CA GLY A 50 -17.03 2.96 4.46
C GLY A 50 -16.71 3.28 2.99
N ILE A 51 -17.50 4.11 2.34
CA ILE A 51 -17.24 4.54 0.96
C ILE A 51 -15.95 5.39 0.93
N ALA A 52 -15.80 6.31 1.88
CA ALA A 52 -14.58 7.12 1.97
C ALA A 52 -13.36 6.28 2.38
N LEU A 53 -13.53 5.25 3.21
CA LEU A 53 -12.48 4.31 3.57
C LEU A 53 -12.00 3.53 2.35
N GLU A 54 -12.93 2.92 1.60
CA GLU A 54 -12.62 2.16 0.39
C GLU A 54 -11.99 3.06 -0.68
N ALA A 55 -12.52 4.25 -0.91
CA ALA A 55 -11.92 5.23 -1.80
C ALA A 55 -10.47 5.56 -1.41
N ARG A 56 -10.18 5.63 -0.10
CA ARG A 56 -8.83 5.86 0.40
C ARG A 56 -7.88 4.72 0.09
N PHE A 57 -8.33 3.48 0.23
CA PHE A 57 -7.52 2.31 -0.11
C PHE A 57 -7.24 2.28 -1.63
N ASN A 58 -8.26 2.54 -2.45
CA ASN A 58 -8.13 2.61 -3.91
C ASN A 58 -7.16 3.72 -4.33
N ASP A 59 -7.31 4.94 -3.82
CA ASP A 59 -6.40 6.06 -4.08
C ASP A 59 -4.94 5.70 -3.71
N ASN A 60 -4.73 5.01 -2.60
CA ASN A 60 -3.40 4.58 -2.17
C ASN A 60 -2.81 3.51 -3.11
N ARG A 61 -3.63 2.59 -3.64
CA ARG A 61 -3.21 1.61 -4.66
C ARG A 61 -2.88 2.30 -5.97
N GLU A 62 -3.76 3.17 -6.47
CA GLU A 62 -3.54 3.93 -7.71
C GLU A 62 -2.28 4.80 -7.66
N ASN A 63 -2.06 5.48 -6.54
CA ASN A 63 -0.86 6.32 -6.34
C ASN A 63 0.44 5.51 -6.20
N ALA A 64 0.37 4.20 -5.97
CA ALA A 64 1.52 3.32 -5.87
C ALA A 64 1.90 2.67 -7.21
N VAL A 65 1.09 2.88 -8.26
CA VAL A 65 1.37 2.30 -9.59
C VAL A 65 2.58 2.94 -10.22
N GLU A 66 3.52 2.10 -10.63
CA GLU A 66 4.64 2.47 -11.50
C GLU A 66 4.35 1.99 -12.92
N GLU A 67 4.61 2.84 -13.93
CA GLU A 67 4.34 2.53 -15.33
C GLU A 67 5.62 2.41 -16.15
N PHE A 68 5.70 1.37 -16.97
CA PHE A 68 6.83 1.05 -17.83
C PHE A 68 6.35 0.79 -19.25
N ILE A 69 7.07 1.26 -20.24
CA ILE A 69 6.74 1.01 -21.64
C ILE A 69 7.69 -0.04 -22.22
N LEU A 70 7.13 -1.14 -22.73
CA LEU A 70 7.87 -2.19 -23.42
C LEU A 70 7.33 -2.35 -24.85
N ASP A 71 8.19 -2.80 -25.76
CA ASP A 71 7.75 -3.29 -27.06
C ASP A 71 7.36 -4.78 -26.94
N ALA A 72 6.11 -5.09 -27.21
CA ALA A 72 5.54 -6.43 -27.02
C ALA A 72 6.26 -7.52 -27.85
N ALA A 73 6.79 -7.16 -29.02
CA ALA A 73 7.48 -8.12 -29.88
C ALA A 73 8.86 -8.51 -29.34
N THR A 74 9.52 -7.64 -28.59
CA THR A 74 10.86 -7.88 -28.03
C THR A 74 10.86 -8.28 -26.57
N GLY A 75 9.76 -8.00 -25.86
CA GLY A 75 9.73 -8.13 -24.40
C GLY A 75 10.69 -7.16 -23.73
N GLY A 76 11.16 -7.50 -22.53
CA GLY A 76 12.10 -6.66 -21.81
C GLY A 76 12.07 -6.89 -20.32
N ILE A 77 12.78 -6.03 -19.59
CA ILE A 77 12.88 -6.05 -18.14
C ILE A 77 12.37 -4.71 -17.61
N ILE A 78 11.51 -4.77 -16.61
CA ILE A 78 11.17 -3.60 -15.80
C ILE A 78 11.78 -3.76 -14.41
N ILE A 79 12.05 -2.64 -13.74
CA ILE A 79 12.59 -2.63 -12.37
C ILE A 79 11.81 -1.56 -11.61
N GLY A 80 11.06 -2.01 -10.59
CA GLY A 80 10.32 -1.14 -9.69
C GLY A 80 11.24 -0.35 -8.77
N THR A 81 10.73 0.69 -8.17
CA THR A 81 11.51 1.59 -7.28
C THR A 81 11.98 0.89 -6.00
N GLN A 82 11.31 -0.17 -5.55
CA GLN A 82 11.72 -0.99 -4.41
C GLN A 82 12.63 -2.16 -4.82
N GLY A 83 12.90 -2.32 -6.12
CA GLY A 83 13.89 -3.23 -6.65
C GLY A 83 13.35 -4.55 -7.20
N THR A 84 12.05 -4.73 -7.25
CA THR A 84 11.44 -5.88 -7.94
C THR A 84 11.74 -5.79 -9.44
N GLN A 85 12.29 -6.85 -9.99
CA GLN A 85 12.55 -6.97 -11.43
C GLN A 85 11.57 -7.95 -12.04
N VAL A 86 10.91 -7.55 -13.13
CA VAL A 86 10.04 -8.46 -13.90
C VAL A 86 10.58 -8.55 -15.32
N THR A 87 10.75 -9.79 -15.80
CA THR A 87 11.30 -10.10 -17.12
C THR A 87 10.23 -10.71 -18.00
N PHE A 88 9.94 -10.05 -19.11
CA PHE A 88 8.99 -10.50 -20.12
C PHE A 88 9.72 -11.03 -21.36
N GLN A 89 9.34 -12.21 -21.81
CA GLN A 89 9.88 -12.83 -23.03
C GLN A 89 9.34 -12.10 -24.28
N PRO A 90 10.02 -12.21 -25.43
CA PRO A 90 9.47 -11.75 -26.70
C PRO A 90 8.10 -12.38 -26.99
N ASN A 91 7.12 -11.56 -27.40
CA ASN A 91 5.74 -11.97 -27.72
C ASN A 91 4.94 -12.55 -26.53
N SER A 92 5.32 -12.24 -25.28
CA SER A 92 4.57 -12.70 -24.10
C SER A 92 3.29 -11.94 -23.83
N PHE A 93 3.06 -10.81 -24.47
CA PHE A 93 1.81 -10.04 -24.33
C PHE A 93 0.83 -10.42 -25.44
N GLY A 94 -0.41 -10.72 -25.07
CA GLY A 94 -1.45 -11.16 -25.98
C GLY A 94 -2.82 -10.56 -25.76
N LEU A 95 -3.68 -10.78 -26.74
CA LEU A 95 -5.10 -10.48 -26.66
C LEU A 95 -5.88 -11.63 -27.33
N ASN A 96 -6.81 -12.27 -26.61
CA ASN A 96 -7.53 -13.46 -27.05
C ASN A 96 -6.59 -14.60 -27.54
N GLY A 97 -5.51 -14.83 -26.81
CA GLY A 97 -4.52 -15.86 -27.11
C GLY A 97 -3.61 -15.56 -28.31
N VAL A 98 -3.61 -14.33 -28.83
CA VAL A 98 -2.77 -13.93 -29.99
C VAL A 98 -1.78 -12.86 -29.57
N PRO A 99 -0.45 -13.05 -29.86
CA PRO A 99 0.55 -12.05 -29.53
C PRO A 99 0.25 -10.69 -30.17
N VAL A 100 0.40 -9.63 -29.40
CA VAL A 100 0.30 -8.24 -29.89
C VAL A 100 1.65 -7.68 -30.26
N THR A 101 1.66 -6.58 -31.01
CA THR A 101 2.87 -5.88 -31.42
C THR A 101 2.79 -4.40 -31.07
N GLY A 102 3.94 -3.74 -30.96
CA GLY A 102 4.04 -2.34 -30.58
C GLY A 102 4.11 -2.17 -29.06
N ASN A 103 3.95 -0.94 -28.59
CA ASN A 103 4.15 -0.62 -27.20
C ASN A 103 3.00 -1.11 -26.33
N VAL A 104 3.34 -1.72 -25.21
CA VAL A 104 2.47 -2.02 -24.09
C VAL A 104 2.93 -1.22 -22.88
N THR A 105 1.99 -0.78 -22.04
CA THR A 105 2.27 -0.17 -20.73
C THR A 105 2.12 -1.23 -19.66
N VAL A 106 3.22 -1.61 -19.03
CA VAL A 106 3.22 -2.51 -17.86
C VAL A 106 3.09 -1.66 -16.62
N LYS A 107 2.21 -2.07 -15.71
CA LYS A 107 1.98 -1.44 -14.42
C LYS A 107 2.45 -2.38 -13.32
N LEU A 108 3.14 -1.82 -12.33
CA LEU A 108 3.64 -2.54 -11.17
C LEU A 108 3.25 -1.80 -9.89
N ILE A 109 2.75 -2.53 -8.89
CA ILE A 109 2.67 -2.10 -7.49
C ILE A 109 3.55 -3.05 -6.68
N GLU A 110 4.36 -2.48 -5.78
CA GLU A 110 5.22 -3.23 -4.85
C GLU A 110 4.78 -2.94 -3.42
N ILE A 111 4.63 -3.98 -2.59
CA ILE A 111 4.29 -3.87 -1.16
C ILE A 111 5.24 -4.79 -0.38
N TYR A 112 6.10 -4.20 0.47
CA TYR A 112 7.08 -4.94 1.24
C TYR A 112 6.97 -4.76 2.76
N ASP A 113 6.09 -3.90 3.23
CA ASP A 113 5.99 -3.56 4.66
C ASP A 113 4.53 -3.43 5.14
N LYS A 114 4.33 -3.63 6.44
CA LYS A 114 3.01 -3.57 7.08
C LYS A 114 2.27 -2.24 6.91
N ALA A 115 2.99 -1.13 6.87
CA ALA A 115 2.34 0.17 6.71
C ALA A 115 1.75 0.28 5.30
N SER A 116 2.49 -0.18 4.30
CA SER A 116 2.03 -0.27 2.92
C SER A 116 0.87 -1.25 2.76
N MET A 117 0.93 -2.43 3.41
CA MET A 117 -0.18 -3.40 3.47
C MET A 117 -1.44 -2.77 4.04
N LEU A 118 -1.34 -2.15 5.21
CA LEU A 118 -2.46 -1.48 5.88
C LEU A 118 -3.06 -0.35 5.02
N LEU A 119 -2.22 0.50 4.43
CA LEU A 119 -2.67 1.66 3.65
C LEU A 119 -3.32 1.28 2.32
N LYS A 120 -3.00 0.12 1.78
CA LYS A 120 -3.52 -0.40 0.50
C LYS A 120 -4.57 -1.49 0.68
N ASP A 121 -4.91 -1.81 1.93
CA ASP A 121 -5.84 -2.89 2.28
C ASP A 121 -5.43 -4.22 1.64
N LYS A 122 -4.18 -4.57 1.82
CA LYS A 122 -3.62 -5.86 1.44
C LYS A 122 -3.02 -6.50 2.69
N SER A 123 -3.61 -7.60 3.13
CA SER A 123 -3.21 -8.32 4.33
C SER A 123 -2.51 -9.62 3.93
N THR A 124 -1.78 -10.21 4.87
CA THR A 124 -1.12 -11.51 4.67
C THR A 124 -1.93 -12.62 5.32
N LEU A 125 -3.19 -12.74 4.92
CA LEU A 125 -4.08 -13.82 5.35
C LEU A 125 -4.27 -14.79 4.18
N GLY A 126 -3.84 -16.03 4.36
CA GLY A 126 -3.97 -17.09 3.34
C GLY A 126 -5.15 -17.99 3.64
N MET A 127 -5.73 -18.54 2.57
CA MET A 127 -6.78 -19.53 2.65
C MET A 127 -6.22 -20.91 2.23
N ARG A 128 -6.36 -21.89 3.12
CA ARG A 128 -6.00 -23.28 2.87
C ARG A 128 -7.03 -23.96 1.98
N ASP A 129 -6.67 -25.05 1.33
CA ASP A 129 -7.59 -25.85 0.49
C ASP A 129 -8.85 -26.35 1.22
N ASN A 130 -8.81 -26.45 2.55
CA ASN A 130 -9.97 -26.82 3.37
C ASN A 130 -10.87 -25.64 3.77
N GLY A 131 -10.49 -24.40 3.36
CA GLY A 131 -11.19 -23.16 3.67
C GLY A 131 -10.78 -22.50 5.00
N ASP A 132 -9.85 -23.10 5.76
CA ASP A 132 -9.31 -22.45 6.96
C ASP A 132 -8.37 -21.30 6.56
N LYS A 133 -8.44 -20.18 7.29
CA LYS A 133 -7.55 -19.06 7.12
C LYS A 133 -6.38 -19.12 8.08
N GLU A 134 -5.22 -18.72 7.62
CA GLU A 134 -4.01 -18.70 8.42
C GLU A 134 -3.10 -17.53 8.01
N ALA A 135 -2.44 -16.93 9.00
CA ALA A 135 -1.48 -15.87 8.74
C ALA A 135 -0.31 -16.35 7.89
N LEU A 136 0.14 -15.50 7.00
CA LEU A 136 1.32 -15.69 6.18
C LEU A 136 2.44 -14.74 6.65
N LYS A 137 3.67 -15.11 6.34
CA LYS A 137 4.85 -14.23 6.42
C LYS A 137 5.23 -13.84 5.01
N SER A 138 5.13 -12.56 4.71
CA SER A 138 5.34 -12.08 3.36
C SER A 138 6.77 -11.66 3.09
N ALA A 139 7.25 -12.02 1.91
CA ALA A 139 8.47 -11.49 1.31
C ALA A 139 8.19 -10.46 0.19
N GLY A 140 6.93 -10.07 0.03
CA GLY A 140 6.45 -9.02 -0.87
C GLY A 140 5.20 -9.40 -1.63
N GLU A 141 4.32 -8.42 -1.79
CA GLU A 141 3.09 -8.50 -2.56
C GLU A 141 3.21 -7.59 -3.78
N PHE A 142 2.74 -8.08 -4.92
CA PHE A 142 2.90 -7.40 -6.20
C PHE A 142 1.60 -7.42 -6.99
N HIS A 143 1.26 -6.29 -7.60
CA HIS A 143 0.27 -6.27 -8.67
C HIS A 143 0.97 -5.97 -9.97
N ILE A 144 0.80 -6.85 -10.95
CA ILE A 144 1.39 -6.70 -12.28
C ILE A 144 0.26 -6.76 -13.30
N SER A 145 0.21 -5.76 -14.19
CA SER A 145 -0.75 -5.74 -15.30
C SER A 145 -0.11 -5.10 -16.54
N ALA A 146 -0.70 -5.33 -17.69
CA ALA A 146 -0.23 -4.72 -18.94
C ALA A 146 -1.41 -4.26 -19.80
N LEU A 147 -1.27 -3.06 -20.40
CA LEU A 147 -2.29 -2.48 -21.26
C LEU A 147 -1.70 -2.07 -22.61
N GLN A 148 -2.50 -2.19 -23.64
CA GLN A 148 -2.23 -1.53 -24.93
C GLN A 148 -3.36 -0.53 -25.23
N GLY A 149 -3.07 0.75 -25.03
CA GLY A 149 -4.11 1.76 -24.88
C GLY A 149 -4.94 1.50 -23.62
N ASP A 150 -6.26 1.35 -23.75
CA ASP A 150 -7.17 1.05 -22.64
C ASP A 150 -7.55 -0.45 -22.57
N VAL A 151 -6.88 -1.31 -23.35
CA VAL A 151 -7.18 -2.74 -23.41
C VAL A 151 -6.20 -3.51 -22.54
N GLN A 152 -6.74 -4.30 -21.60
CA GLN A 152 -5.94 -5.22 -20.76
C GLN A 152 -5.36 -6.34 -21.63
N MET A 153 -4.07 -6.61 -21.47
CA MET A 153 -3.38 -7.71 -22.14
C MET A 153 -3.43 -8.98 -21.29
N GLU A 154 -3.25 -10.10 -21.97
CA GLU A 154 -3.02 -11.44 -21.39
C GLU A 154 -1.53 -11.72 -21.37
N LEU A 155 -1.08 -12.54 -20.42
CA LEU A 155 0.27 -13.10 -20.41
C LEU A 155 0.25 -14.45 -21.16
N LEU A 156 0.96 -14.53 -22.29
CA LEU A 156 1.00 -15.76 -23.14
C LEU A 156 2.18 -16.68 -22.81
N GLU A 157 3.22 -16.13 -22.22
CA GLU A 157 4.43 -16.83 -21.78
C GLU A 157 4.75 -16.35 -20.38
N MET A 158 5.17 -17.24 -19.51
CA MET A 158 5.47 -16.90 -18.11
C MET A 158 6.47 -15.75 -18.02
N ALA A 159 6.23 -14.84 -17.09
CA ALA A 159 7.13 -13.76 -16.77
C ALA A 159 7.94 -14.09 -15.51
N GLY A 160 9.26 -13.92 -15.60
CA GLY A 160 10.15 -14.16 -14.46
C GLY A 160 10.13 -12.97 -13.51
N VAL A 161 9.92 -13.23 -12.22
CA VAL A 161 9.96 -12.22 -11.16
C VAL A 161 11.17 -12.47 -10.27
N GLN A 162 11.92 -11.39 -10.01
CA GLN A 162 13.01 -11.38 -9.06
C GLN A 162 12.75 -10.30 -8.01
N SER A 163 12.66 -10.68 -6.74
CA SER A 163 12.39 -9.75 -5.66
C SER A 163 13.37 -9.89 -4.50
N ARG A 164 13.59 -8.80 -3.78
CA ARG A 164 14.38 -8.78 -2.57
C ARG A 164 13.76 -7.81 -1.57
N PRO A 165 13.21 -8.30 -0.47
CA PRO A 165 12.75 -7.45 0.60
C PRO A 165 13.89 -6.61 1.18
N VAL A 166 13.65 -5.31 1.37
CA VAL A 166 14.71 -4.35 1.74
C VAL A 166 15.28 -4.62 3.12
N ASP A 167 14.46 -5.12 4.05
CA ASP A 167 14.81 -5.26 5.47
C ASP A 167 15.25 -6.68 5.89
N PHE A 168 15.37 -7.61 4.95
CA PHE A 168 15.82 -8.95 5.27
C PHE A 168 17.33 -9.08 5.11
N ALA A 169 18.03 -9.27 6.24
CA ALA A 169 19.46 -9.55 6.23
C ALA A 169 19.77 -10.90 5.57
N ASP A 170 18.89 -11.89 5.81
CA ASP A 170 18.98 -13.23 5.22
C ASP A 170 17.59 -13.60 4.66
N LEU A 171 17.52 -14.15 3.45
CA LEU A 171 16.29 -14.63 2.87
C LEU A 171 15.87 -15.95 3.53
N GLU A 172 14.59 -16.05 3.90
CA GLU A 172 14.02 -17.28 4.44
C GLU A 172 13.64 -18.26 3.31
N GLY A 173 13.99 -19.51 3.42
CA GLY A 173 13.55 -20.54 2.48
C GLY A 173 12.09 -20.98 2.69
N GLY A 174 11.53 -21.63 1.67
CA GLY A 174 10.17 -22.16 1.70
C GLY A 174 9.09 -21.08 1.48
N MET A 175 9.44 -20.01 0.74
CA MET A 175 8.46 -19.09 0.21
C MET A 175 7.76 -19.71 -0.99
N GLN A 176 6.45 -19.59 -1.02
CA GLN A 176 5.55 -20.08 -2.04
C GLN A 176 4.87 -18.92 -2.73
N ILE A 177 4.32 -19.17 -3.90
CA ILE A 177 3.59 -18.15 -4.66
C ILE A 177 2.12 -18.27 -4.32
N PHE A 178 1.51 -17.12 -4.04
CA PHE A 178 0.09 -17.02 -3.76
C PHE A 178 -0.57 -16.06 -4.75
N ARG A 179 -1.83 -16.34 -5.06
CA ARG A 179 -2.69 -15.47 -5.86
C ARG A 179 -3.79 -14.85 -5.01
N GLY A 180 -4.07 -13.58 -5.28
CA GLY A 180 -5.20 -12.86 -4.73
C GLY A 180 -6.04 -12.25 -5.84
N ASP A 181 -7.31 -11.99 -5.57
CA ASP A 181 -8.20 -11.29 -6.49
C ASP A 181 -8.11 -9.76 -6.29
N ASP A 182 -8.53 -8.99 -7.29
CA ASP A 182 -8.65 -7.54 -7.19
C ASP A 182 -9.76 -7.14 -6.20
N ASP A 183 -10.82 -7.95 -6.12
CA ASP A 183 -12.02 -7.72 -5.31
C ASP A 183 -11.99 -8.40 -3.95
N THR A 184 -10.95 -9.21 -3.64
CA THR A 184 -10.92 -9.92 -2.36
C THR A 184 -10.33 -9.09 -1.25
N ASP A 185 -10.90 -9.28 -0.08
CA ASP A 185 -10.48 -8.73 1.20
C ASP A 185 -9.11 -9.29 1.66
N GLY A 186 -8.30 -9.81 0.72
CA GLY A 186 -6.94 -10.25 0.97
C GLY A 186 -6.77 -11.74 1.24
N ASP A 187 -7.68 -12.60 0.78
CA ASP A 187 -7.47 -14.04 0.84
C ASP A 187 -6.46 -14.50 -0.23
N TRP A 188 -5.30 -14.91 0.23
CA TRP A 188 -4.26 -15.44 -0.64
C TRP A 188 -4.37 -16.97 -0.75
N VAL A 189 -4.37 -17.49 -1.97
CA VAL A 189 -4.43 -18.92 -2.26
C VAL A 189 -3.12 -19.35 -2.90
N GLU A 190 -2.57 -20.50 -2.46
CA GLU A 190 -1.36 -21.05 -3.07
C GLU A 190 -1.55 -21.30 -4.57
N ALA A 191 -0.63 -20.78 -5.36
CA ALA A 191 -0.69 -20.81 -6.81
C ALA A 191 -0.12 -22.10 -7.42
N ASP A 192 -0.59 -22.41 -8.61
CA ASP A 192 -0.05 -23.37 -9.58
C ASP A 192 0.07 -22.58 -10.89
N GLU A 193 1.20 -21.90 -11.09
CA GLU A 193 1.40 -20.93 -12.15
C GLU A 193 1.64 -21.58 -13.50
N ASP A 194 2.25 -22.76 -13.51
CA ASP A 194 2.55 -23.51 -14.73
C ASP A 194 1.50 -24.54 -15.11
N GLY A 195 0.52 -24.80 -14.22
CA GLY A 195 -0.63 -25.66 -14.46
C GLY A 195 -0.27 -27.16 -14.41
N ASP A 196 0.78 -27.53 -13.71
CA ASP A 196 1.21 -28.92 -13.59
C ASP A 196 0.48 -29.70 -12.47
N GLY A 197 -0.27 -29.00 -11.64
CA GLY A 197 -1.08 -29.53 -10.54
C GLY A 197 -0.35 -29.54 -9.20
N GLU A 198 0.86 -28.99 -9.13
CA GLU A 198 1.61 -28.78 -7.90
C GLU A 198 1.68 -27.29 -7.55
N LYS A 199 1.94 -26.97 -6.31
CA LYS A 199 2.06 -25.57 -5.86
C LYS A 199 3.48 -25.06 -6.07
N ASP A 200 3.60 -23.83 -6.53
CA ASP A 200 4.87 -23.24 -6.90
C ASP A 200 5.64 -22.64 -5.74
N ASP A 201 6.93 -22.96 -5.69
CA ASP A 201 7.89 -22.44 -4.72
C ASP A 201 8.84 -21.42 -5.36
N ALA A 202 9.15 -20.36 -4.61
CA ALA A 202 10.20 -19.44 -5.02
C ALA A 202 11.60 -20.00 -4.69
N GLN A 203 12.54 -19.75 -5.59
CA GLN A 203 13.93 -20.15 -5.44
C GLN A 203 14.78 -18.99 -4.95
N ILE A 204 15.65 -19.23 -3.97
CA ILE A 204 16.67 -18.27 -3.59
C ILE A 204 17.87 -18.43 -4.54
N ARG A 205 18.28 -17.33 -5.18
CA ARG A 205 19.44 -17.30 -6.09
C ARG A 205 20.34 -16.11 -5.77
N ASP A 206 21.64 -16.29 -5.99
CA ASP A 206 22.61 -15.21 -5.92
C ASP A 206 22.46 -14.26 -7.12
N ALA A 207 22.50 -12.98 -6.82
CA ALA A 207 22.51 -11.89 -7.79
C ALA A 207 23.73 -10.99 -7.56
N GLN A 208 24.12 -10.23 -8.57
CA GLN A 208 25.21 -9.27 -8.51
C GLN A 208 24.68 -7.85 -8.68
N GLY A 209 25.02 -6.97 -7.75
CA GLY A 209 24.70 -5.55 -7.82
C GLY A 209 25.94 -4.69 -7.76
N ALA A 210 25.75 -3.37 -7.80
CA ALA A 210 26.82 -2.40 -7.70
C ALA A 210 27.59 -2.50 -6.36
N ASP A 211 26.90 -2.91 -5.32
CA ASP A 211 27.44 -3.03 -3.96
C ASP A 211 27.93 -4.45 -3.60
N GLY A 212 27.94 -5.36 -4.58
CA GLY A 212 28.42 -6.74 -4.40
C GLY A 212 27.33 -7.80 -4.66
N ALA A 213 27.64 -9.04 -4.24
CA ALA A 213 26.70 -10.15 -4.34
C ALA A 213 25.60 -10.02 -3.27
N PHE A 214 24.37 -10.37 -3.65
CA PHE A 214 23.23 -10.46 -2.76
C PHE A 214 22.35 -11.63 -3.20
N ALA A 215 21.44 -12.08 -2.36
CA ALA A 215 20.46 -13.09 -2.73
C ALA A 215 19.11 -12.48 -3.06
N THR A 216 18.36 -13.14 -3.94
CA THR A 216 17.00 -12.77 -4.35
C THR A 216 16.10 -13.97 -4.39
N TYR A 217 14.79 -13.72 -4.20
CA TYR A 217 13.78 -14.69 -4.59
C TYR A 217 13.53 -14.60 -6.07
N ASN A 218 13.37 -15.76 -6.71
CA ASN A 218 13.10 -15.89 -8.14
C ASN A 218 11.96 -16.89 -8.32
N TYR A 219 10.95 -16.50 -9.08
CA TYR A 219 9.80 -17.29 -9.43
C TYR A 219 9.22 -16.82 -10.76
N ASP A 220 8.32 -17.58 -11.31
CA ASP A 220 7.64 -17.24 -12.55
C ASP A 220 6.15 -17.01 -12.27
N ILE A 221 5.51 -16.16 -13.02
CA ILE A 221 4.06 -15.91 -12.99
C ILE A 221 3.46 -16.27 -14.36
N GLY A 222 2.36 -17.00 -14.36
CA GLY A 222 1.63 -17.40 -15.56
C GLY A 222 0.51 -16.45 -15.96
N ASP A 223 0.12 -15.54 -15.06
CA ASP A 223 -0.98 -14.59 -15.32
C ASP A 223 -0.70 -13.21 -14.72
N PHE A 224 -1.39 -12.18 -15.20
CA PHE A 224 -1.41 -10.86 -14.58
C PHE A 224 -2.32 -10.84 -13.35
N GLY A 225 -2.15 -9.84 -12.49
CA GLY A 225 -2.92 -9.62 -11.27
C GLY A 225 -2.06 -9.57 -10.02
N TRP A 226 -2.70 -9.82 -8.87
CA TRP A 226 -2.03 -9.85 -7.58
C TRP A 226 -1.30 -11.17 -7.35
N THR A 227 -0.02 -11.08 -7.00
CA THR A 227 0.79 -12.19 -6.51
C THR A 227 1.40 -11.82 -5.17
N ASN A 228 1.55 -12.80 -4.32
CA ASN A 228 2.22 -12.64 -3.03
C ASN A 228 3.26 -13.75 -2.87
N LEU A 229 4.43 -13.36 -2.40
CA LEU A 229 5.51 -14.29 -2.12
C LEU A 229 5.57 -14.52 -0.63
N ASP A 230 4.99 -15.59 -0.17
CA ASP A 230 4.74 -15.84 1.24
C ASP A 230 5.10 -17.26 1.68
N LYS A 231 5.10 -17.45 2.98
CA LYS A 231 5.02 -18.77 3.59
C LYS A 231 4.03 -18.79 4.74
N TRP A 232 3.42 -19.93 4.94
CA TRP A 232 2.54 -20.17 6.07
C TRP A 232 3.25 -19.94 7.40
N TYR A 233 2.61 -19.24 8.32
CA TYR A 233 3.16 -19.02 9.64
C TYR A 233 3.28 -20.36 10.42
N ASN A 234 2.37 -21.29 10.17
CA ASN A 234 2.36 -22.66 10.72
C ASN A 234 2.59 -22.70 12.24
N TYR A 235 1.89 -21.86 12.99
CA TYR A 235 2.01 -21.82 14.43
C TYR A 235 1.55 -23.15 15.05
N ALA A 236 2.48 -23.86 15.70
CA ALA A 236 2.22 -25.20 16.27
C ALA A 236 1.52 -25.16 17.65
N GLY A 237 1.32 -23.98 18.24
CA GLY A 237 0.65 -23.82 19.53
C GLY A 237 -0.86 -23.93 19.44
N ALA A 238 -1.52 -23.86 20.60
CA ALA A 238 -2.98 -23.79 20.65
C ALA A 238 -3.46 -22.49 20.00
N LYS A 239 -4.41 -22.62 19.08
CA LYS A 239 -5.10 -21.49 18.47
C LYS A 239 -6.30 -21.09 19.35
N THR A 240 -6.66 -19.83 19.31
CA THR A 240 -7.81 -19.28 20.03
C THR A 240 -8.54 -18.33 19.11
N GLU A 241 -9.82 -18.27 19.28
CA GLU A 241 -10.67 -17.30 18.62
C GLU A 241 -10.47 -15.93 19.26
N ILE A 242 -10.39 -14.89 18.46
CA ILE A 242 -10.23 -13.51 18.89
C ILE A 242 -11.49 -12.75 18.52
N PHE A 243 -12.00 -11.95 19.45
CA PHE A 243 -13.14 -11.06 19.28
C PHE A 243 -12.70 -9.63 19.53
N ILE A 244 -12.99 -8.74 18.60
CA ILE A 244 -12.70 -7.31 18.72
C ILE A 244 -14.02 -6.54 18.71
N ASP A 245 -14.33 -5.94 19.84
CA ASP A 245 -15.44 -5.00 20.00
C ASP A 245 -15.01 -3.62 19.49
N VAL A 246 -15.81 -3.04 18.63
CA VAL A 246 -15.61 -1.67 18.10
C VAL A 246 -16.75 -0.77 18.59
N PRO A 247 -16.59 0.58 18.62
CA PRO A 247 -17.70 1.45 18.99
C PRO A 247 -18.95 1.18 18.15
N ALA A 248 -20.14 1.35 18.73
CA ALA A 248 -21.41 0.92 18.14
C ALA A 248 -21.75 1.50 16.74
N GLU A 249 -21.11 2.61 16.36
CA GLU A 249 -21.24 3.21 15.03
C GLU A 249 -20.37 2.54 13.96
N PHE A 250 -19.42 1.66 14.35
CA PHE A 250 -18.53 0.95 13.44
C PHE A 250 -18.97 -0.51 13.27
N ASN A 251 -18.82 -1.01 12.04
CA ASN A 251 -19.12 -2.38 11.66
C ASN A 251 -18.35 -2.77 10.39
N GLN A 252 -18.62 -3.93 9.83
CA GLN A 252 -17.98 -4.45 8.63
C GLN A 252 -18.08 -3.53 7.40
N ASP A 253 -19.11 -2.68 7.32
CA ASP A 253 -19.36 -1.84 6.14
C ASP A 253 -18.58 -0.52 6.17
N ASN A 254 -18.00 -0.15 7.34
CA ASN A 254 -17.38 1.16 7.51
C ASN A 254 -16.10 1.15 8.36
N CYS A 255 -15.61 -0.04 8.72
CA CYS A 255 -14.41 -0.22 9.54
C CYS A 255 -13.58 -1.39 9.02
N ALA A 256 -12.28 -1.25 9.01
CA ALA A 256 -11.33 -2.32 8.76
C ALA A 256 -10.49 -2.56 10.02
N VAL A 257 -10.44 -3.79 10.48
CA VAL A 257 -9.69 -4.21 11.68
C VAL A 257 -8.56 -5.15 11.28
N TYR A 258 -7.36 -4.92 11.81
CA TYR A 258 -6.19 -5.71 11.48
C TYR A 258 -5.50 -6.23 12.73
N LEU A 259 -5.01 -7.45 12.66
CA LEU A 259 -4.10 -8.06 13.63
C LEU A 259 -2.66 -7.92 13.15
N SER A 260 -1.84 -7.25 13.95
CA SER A 260 -0.40 -7.15 13.69
C SER A 260 0.33 -8.09 14.63
N TYR A 261 1.06 -9.03 14.07
CA TYR A 261 1.82 -10.02 14.85
C TYR A 261 3.12 -9.36 15.36
N ASP A 262 3.33 -9.44 16.69
CA ASP A 262 4.55 -8.90 17.31
C ASP A 262 5.76 -9.78 16.94
N GLY A 263 6.86 -9.13 16.58
CA GLY A 263 8.07 -9.82 16.13
C GLY A 263 8.05 -10.30 14.67
N GLU A 264 6.92 -10.16 13.96
CA GLU A 264 6.80 -10.51 12.55
C GLU A 264 6.61 -9.25 11.71
N PRO A 265 7.63 -8.74 11.05
CA PRO A 265 7.61 -7.42 10.39
C PRO A 265 6.68 -7.37 9.17
N THR A 266 6.32 -8.51 8.60
CA THR A 266 5.55 -8.62 7.36
C THR A 266 4.34 -9.53 7.46
N ALA A 267 3.82 -9.78 8.68
CA ALA A 267 2.57 -10.50 8.88
C ALA A 267 1.50 -9.56 9.42
N LEU A 268 0.42 -9.39 8.66
CA LEU A 268 -0.72 -8.54 8.96
C LEU A 268 -2.00 -9.26 8.52
N ALA A 269 -2.87 -9.65 9.43
CA ALA A 269 -4.15 -10.26 9.08
C ALA A 269 -5.27 -9.24 9.16
N ARG A 270 -6.13 -9.15 8.14
CA ARG A 270 -7.40 -8.44 8.22
C ARG A 270 -8.43 -9.34 8.88
N MET A 271 -9.17 -8.82 9.84
CA MET A 271 -10.31 -9.51 10.42
C MET A 271 -11.51 -9.31 9.50
N ASP A 272 -11.86 -10.29 8.73
CA ASP A 272 -12.89 -10.21 7.69
C ASP A 272 -14.23 -10.81 8.09
N VAL A 273 -14.28 -11.52 9.21
CA VAL A 273 -15.50 -12.06 9.77
C VAL A 273 -16.10 -11.11 10.80
N TYR A 274 -17.31 -10.63 10.54
CA TYR A 274 -18.09 -9.83 11.51
C TYR A 274 -19.27 -10.62 12.02
N ASN A 275 -19.28 -10.88 13.32
CA ASN A 275 -20.38 -11.56 14.00
C ASN A 275 -21.48 -10.56 14.33
N THR A 276 -22.58 -10.59 13.58
CA THR A 276 -23.71 -9.65 13.73
C THR A 276 -24.51 -9.83 15.02
N ASP A 277 -24.45 -11.00 15.67
CA ASP A 277 -25.14 -11.26 16.92
C ASP A 277 -24.36 -10.69 18.11
N LEU A 278 -23.04 -10.66 18.02
CA LEU A 278 -22.15 -10.11 19.03
C LEU A 278 -21.73 -8.66 18.72
N GLU A 279 -21.97 -8.20 17.50
CA GLU A 279 -21.49 -6.90 16.98
C GLU A 279 -19.97 -6.76 17.09
N MET A 280 -19.21 -7.84 16.80
CA MET A 280 -17.76 -7.92 16.94
C MET A 280 -17.10 -8.50 15.70
N PHE A 281 -15.90 -8.02 15.40
CA PHE A 281 -15.01 -8.70 14.46
C PHE A 281 -14.42 -9.96 15.10
N THR A 282 -14.29 -11.02 14.32
CA THR A 282 -13.76 -12.32 14.81
C THR A 282 -12.69 -12.84 13.86
N GLU A 283 -11.74 -13.59 14.41
CA GLU A 283 -10.73 -14.36 13.67
C GLU A 283 -10.45 -15.67 14.40
N HIS A 284 -10.13 -16.73 13.65
CA HIS A 284 -9.94 -18.10 14.16
C HIS A 284 -8.47 -18.53 14.20
#